data_9b5d2595607e166270f34738c6b13003
#
_entry.id   9b5d2595607e166270f34738c6b13003
#
_cell.length_a   1.000
_cell.length_b   1.000
_cell.length_c   1.000
_cell.angle_alpha   90.00
_cell.angle_beta   90.00
_cell.angle_gamma   90.00
#
_symmetry.space_group_name_H-M   'P 1'
#
loop_
_entity.id
_entity.type
_entity.pdbx_description
1 polymer ?
#
loop_
_entity_poly.entity_id
_entity_poly.type
_entity_poly.pdbx_seq_one_letter_code
_entity_poly.pdbx_strand_id
1 'polypeptide(L)'
;MGAAPAAERTVIENAAIATVDAEDTEYAFGHVVIAGNRIESVGAGRAPEGLENVVGRIDATGHLVTPGLVNTHHHFYQWLTRGLATEHNLFDWLVALYPTWARIDEPMAYAAAQGSLAMMARGGVTTAADHHYIHPRGAGDLSGAIIRAARDMGVRFTLARGSMDRGESDGGLPPDFAVESLDAALAATEDTVREHHDASFDAMTQIAVAPCSPFSVSTELMRRGAELARRLGVRLHTHGSETVEEEKFCHELFGMGPTDYFESTGWLGEDVWMAHCVHMNDSDIAAFARTGTGVAHCPSSNARLAAGIARVPDMLAAGVPVGLGVDGTASNESGELHTELRNALLINRLGAHREAALDARKALRLGTHGGARVLGRAAETGSLEAGKLADLVLWRMDTLAHSSIADPVTALVFGAAAPVTASFVNGRRIVEDGRLLTVDEDAVARSTRDEARRLAQLTARG
;
A
#
# COMPACT_ATOMS: atom_id res chain seq x y z
N MET A 1 -16.30 15.78 -38.05
CA MET A 1 -15.69 15.23 -36.83
C MET A 1 -15.26 13.81 -37.18
N GLY A 2 -13.95 13.54 -37.35
CA GLY A 2 -13.44 12.19 -37.56
C GLY A 2 -13.68 11.39 -36.26
N ALA A 3 -14.15 10.14 -36.39
CA ALA A 3 -14.23 9.21 -35.27
C ALA A 3 -12.83 9.09 -34.65
N ALA A 4 -12.74 9.17 -33.31
CA ALA A 4 -11.49 8.88 -32.62
C ALA A 4 -11.01 7.47 -33.05
N PRO A 5 -9.71 7.27 -33.24
CA PRO A 5 -9.20 5.94 -33.60
C PRO A 5 -9.65 4.94 -32.52
N ALA A 6 -10.12 3.77 -32.97
CA ALA A 6 -10.55 2.73 -32.05
C ALA A 6 -9.37 2.30 -31.17
N ALA A 7 -9.63 2.10 -29.86
CA ALA A 7 -8.60 1.76 -28.90
C ALA A 7 -7.86 0.46 -29.29
N GLU A 8 -6.54 0.44 -29.13
CA GLU A 8 -5.73 -0.76 -29.27
C GLU A 8 -6.11 -1.79 -28.20
N ARG A 9 -6.17 -3.06 -28.62
CA ARG A 9 -6.57 -4.17 -27.73
C ARG A 9 -5.42 -5.12 -27.47
N THR A 10 -5.28 -5.51 -26.20
CA THR A 10 -4.51 -6.68 -25.78
C THR A 10 -5.47 -7.75 -25.29
N VAL A 11 -5.31 -8.96 -25.81
CA VAL A 11 -6.16 -10.12 -25.47
C VAL A 11 -5.34 -11.13 -24.69
N ILE A 12 -5.81 -11.49 -23.49
CA ILE A 12 -5.24 -12.52 -22.62
C ILE A 12 -6.21 -13.71 -22.66
N GLU A 13 -5.75 -14.90 -23.04
CA GLU A 13 -6.60 -16.07 -23.24
C GLU A 13 -6.03 -17.31 -22.52
N ASN A 14 -6.86 -18.32 -22.34
CA ASN A 14 -6.51 -19.63 -21.79
C ASN A 14 -6.11 -19.59 -20.30
N ALA A 15 -6.46 -18.55 -19.57
CA ALA A 15 -6.09 -18.38 -18.18
C ALA A 15 -7.12 -18.98 -17.22
N ALA A 16 -6.68 -19.42 -16.03
CA ALA A 16 -7.52 -19.37 -14.86
C ALA A 16 -7.67 -17.90 -14.43
N ILE A 17 -8.86 -17.48 -14.01
CA ILE A 17 -9.14 -16.09 -13.64
C ILE A 17 -9.87 -16.04 -12.30
N ALA A 18 -9.39 -15.21 -11.38
CA ALA A 18 -10.11 -14.80 -10.18
C ALA A 18 -10.42 -13.30 -10.30
N THR A 19 -11.69 -12.96 -10.53
CA THR A 19 -12.10 -11.57 -10.79
C THR A 19 -12.08 -10.69 -9.54
N VAL A 20 -12.28 -11.28 -8.37
CA VAL A 20 -12.43 -10.60 -7.08
C VAL A 20 -13.57 -9.55 -7.12
N ASP A 21 -14.57 -9.75 -7.98
CA ASP A 21 -15.80 -8.97 -8.02
C ASP A 21 -16.68 -9.23 -6.77
N ALA A 22 -17.90 -8.70 -6.74
CA ALA A 22 -18.79 -8.83 -5.60
C ALA A 22 -19.25 -10.28 -5.36
N GLU A 23 -19.31 -11.09 -6.42
CA GLU A 23 -19.72 -12.49 -6.43
C GLU A 23 -18.55 -13.49 -6.28
N ASP A 24 -17.29 -13.01 -6.18
CA ASP A 24 -16.09 -13.84 -6.22
C ASP A 24 -16.04 -14.76 -7.45
N THR A 25 -16.40 -14.21 -8.62
CA THR A 25 -16.47 -14.97 -9.87
C THR A 25 -15.09 -15.52 -10.27
N GLU A 26 -15.05 -16.81 -10.60
CA GLU A 26 -13.83 -17.48 -11.06
C GLU A 26 -14.09 -18.25 -12.35
N TYR A 27 -13.09 -18.23 -13.23
CA TYR A 27 -13.10 -19.01 -14.46
C TYR A 27 -11.90 -19.96 -14.49
N ALA A 28 -12.14 -21.26 -14.60
CA ALA A 28 -11.06 -22.24 -14.77
C ALA A 28 -10.34 -22.08 -16.11
N PHE A 29 -11.04 -21.54 -17.10
CA PHE A 29 -10.56 -21.23 -18.45
C PHE A 29 -11.31 -19.99 -18.94
N GLY A 30 -10.60 -18.90 -19.13
CA GLY A 30 -11.20 -17.61 -19.44
C GLY A 30 -10.30 -16.69 -20.25
N HIS A 31 -10.82 -15.49 -20.47
CA HIS A 31 -10.13 -14.40 -21.18
C HIS A 31 -10.33 -13.06 -20.49
N VAL A 32 -9.38 -12.16 -20.72
CA VAL A 32 -9.48 -10.73 -20.44
C VAL A 32 -9.12 -9.96 -21.70
N VAL A 33 -9.95 -8.99 -22.09
CA VAL A 33 -9.67 -8.07 -23.19
C VAL A 33 -9.41 -6.68 -22.59
N ILE A 34 -8.25 -6.15 -22.84
CA ILE A 34 -7.87 -4.78 -22.49
C ILE A 34 -8.03 -3.92 -23.74
N ALA A 35 -8.76 -2.79 -23.62
CA ALA A 35 -8.89 -1.77 -24.67
C ALA A 35 -8.39 -0.44 -24.13
N GLY A 36 -7.25 0.04 -24.67
CA GLY A 36 -6.54 1.20 -24.12
C GLY A 36 -6.13 0.96 -22.66
N ASN A 37 -6.66 1.76 -21.74
CA ASN A 37 -6.37 1.62 -20.30
C ASN A 37 -7.46 0.88 -19.50
N ARG A 38 -8.48 0.29 -20.17
CA ARG A 38 -9.64 -0.33 -19.50
C ARG A 38 -9.80 -1.80 -19.83
N ILE A 39 -10.41 -2.52 -18.92
CA ILE A 39 -10.93 -3.86 -19.16
C ILE A 39 -12.19 -3.71 -20.03
N GLU A 40 -12.17 -4.22 -21.26
CA GLU A 40 -13.33 -4.23 -22.15
C GLU A 40 -14.25 -5.43 -21.83
N SER A 41 -13.65 -6.59 -21.59
CA SER A 41 -14.39 -7.79 -21.17
C SER A 41 -13.53 -8.74 -20.37
N VAL A 42 -14.18 -9.51 -19.50
CA VAL A 42 -13.64 -10.67 -18.80
C VAL A 42 -14.72 -11.76 -18.82
N GLY A 43 -14.34 -13.02 -19.04
CA GLY A 43 -15.34 -14.08 -19.10
C GLY A 43 -14.76 -15.48 -19.34
N ALA A 44 -15.67 -16.47 -19.31
CA ALA A 44 -15.33 -17.86 -19.58
C ALA A 44 -14.96 -18.09 -21.05
N GLY A 45 -14.10 -19.06 -21.30
CA GLY A 45 -13.72 -19.48 -22.65
C GLY A 45 -12.78 -18.51 -23.36
N ARG A 46 -12.80 -18.59 -24.69
CA ARG A 46 -11.98 -17.71 -25.55
C ARG A 46 -12.57 -16.30 -25.62
N ALA A 47 -11.72 -15.34 -25.95
CA ALA A 47 -12.17 -13.98 -26.22
C ALA A 47 -13.16 -13.93 -27.40
N PRO A 48 -14.05 -12.92 -27.45
CA PRO A 48 -14.99 -12.75 -28.57
C PRO A 48 -14.29 -12.75 -29.92
N GLU A 49 -14.93 -13.37 -30.95
CA GLU A 49 -14.45 -13.32 -32.34
C GLU A 49 -14.68 -11.91 -32.92
N GLY A 50 -13.88 -11.55 -33.93
CA GLY A 50 -14.06 -10.29 -34.65
C GLY A 50 -13.56 -9.02 -33.93
N LEU A 51 -12.77 -9.18 -32.86
CA LEU A 51 -12.14 -8.01 -32.22
C LEU A 51 -11.20 -7.28 -33.19
N GLU A 52 -11.46 -6.01 -33.40
CA GLU A 52 -10.62 -5.14 -34.24
C GLU A 52 -9.46 -4.50 -33.44
N ASN A 53 -8.42 -4.04 -34.13
CA ASN A 53 -7.25 -3.37 -33.54
C ASN A 53 -6.56 -4.17 -32.42
N VAL A 54 -6.47 -5.48 -32.55
CA VAL A 54 -5.72 -6.34 -31.64
C VAL A 54 -4.24 -6.22 -31.92
N VAL A 55 -3.51 -5.56 -31.02
CA VAL A 55 -2.04 -5.33 -31.12
C VAL A 55 -1.24 -6.39 -30.37
N GLY A 56 -1.87 -7.17 -29.49
CA GLY A 56 -1.23 -8.24 -28.73
C GLY A 56 -2.19 -9.35 -28.33
N ARG A 57 -1.70 -10.61 -28.38
CA ARG A 57 -2.34 -11.78 -27.80
C ARG A 57 -1.37 -12.49 -26.89
N ILE A 58 -1.84 -12.83 -25.68
CA ILE A 58 -1.06 -13.53 -24.68
C ILE A 58 -1.76 -14.85 -24.40
N ASP A 59 -1.09 -15.96 -24.71
CA ASP A 59 -1.51 -17.29 -24.24
C ASP A 59 -1.11 -17.45 -22.77
N ALA A 60 -2.09 -17.42 -21.90
CA ALA A 60 -1.92 -17.54 -20.45
C ALA A 60 -2.22 -18.95 -19.93
N THR A 61 -2.01 -19.99 -20.78
CA THR A 61 -2.07 -21.37 -20.33
C THR A 61 -1.14 -21.59 -19.14
N GLY A 62 -1.62 -22.22 -18.08
CA GLY A 62 -0.87 -22.46 -16.84
C GLY A 62 -0.71 -21.22 -15.93
N HIS A 63 -1.47 -20.15 -16.19
CA HIS A 63 -1.46 -18.94 -15.39
C HIS A 63 -2.78 -18.72 -14.67
N LEU A 64 -2.70 -18.01 -13.54
CA LEU A 64 -3.82 -17.35 -12.88
C LEU A 64 -3.74 -15.85 -13.19
N VAL A 65 -4.86 -15.27 -13.60
CA VAL A 65 -5.03 -13.82 -13.76
C VAL A 65 -5.84 -13.28 -12.59
N THR A 66 -5.33 -12.25 -11.94
CA THR A 66 -6.00 -11.54 -10.84
C THR A 66 -5.96 -10.05 -11.07
N PRO A 67 -6.78 -9.24 -10.36
CA PRO A 67 -6.49 -7.83 -10.19
C PRO A 67 -5.07 -7.66 -9.66
N GLY A 68 -4.43 -6.54 -9.96
CA GLY A 68 -3.16 -6.20 -9.37
C GLY A 68 -3.26 -6.02 -7.87
N LEU A 69 -2.20 -6.34 -7.14
CA LEU A 69 -2.16 -6.14 -5.69
C LEU A 69 -2.11 -4.64 -5.36
N VAL A 70 -2.78 -4.28 -4.27
CA VAL A 70 -2.90 -2.91 -3.77
C VAL A 70 -2.28 -2.82 -2.38
N ASN A 71 -1.13 -2.15 -2.29
CA ASN A 71 -0.45 -1.87 -1.04
C ASN A 71 -0.98 -0.59 -0.40
N THR A 72 -1.58 -0.67 0.78
CA THR A 72 -2.28 0.45 1.42
C THR A 72 -1.43 1.24 2.42
N HIS A 73 -0.22 0.76 2.74
CA HIS A 73 0.67 1.40 3.70
C HIS A 73 2.13 0.97 3.50
N HIS A 74 3.01 1.94 3.46
CA HIS A 74 4.46 1.77 3.35
C HIS A 74 5.21 2.99 3.88
N HIS A 75 6.54 2.85 4.09
CA HIS A 75 7.52 3.92 4.34
C HIS A 75 8.73 3.70 3.44
N PHE A 76 8.70 4.21 2.21
CA PHE A 76 9.72 3.91 1.20
C PHE A 76 11.13 4.27 1.64
N TYR A 77 11.31 5.35 2.39
CA TYR A 77 12.63 5.76 2.87
C TYR A 77 13.33 4.70 3.74
N GLN A 78 12.57 3.80 4.37
CA GLN A 78 13.11 2.72 5.19
C GLN A 78 13.84 1.65 4.38
N TRP A 79 13.71 1.65 3.03
CA TRP A 79 14.49 0.76 2.17
C TRP A 79 16.00 0.87 2.40
N LEU A 80 16.49 2.05 2.77
CA LEU A 80 17.91 2.29 3.03
C LEU A 80 18.40 1.78 4.40
N THR A 81 17.50 1.36 5.28
CA THR A 81 17.80 0.93 6.66
C THR A 81 17.31 -0.50 6.97
N ARG A 82 17.05 -1.30 5.93
CA ARG A 82 16.62 -2.70 6.07
C ARG A 82 17.60 -3.50 6.90
N GLY A 83 17.09 -4.34 7.80
CA GLY A 83 17.89 -5.21 8.67
C GLY A 83 18.60 -4.48 9.82
N LEU A 84 18.29 -3.21 10.08
CA LEU A 84 18.77 -2.51 11.27
C LEU A 84 17.75 -2.64 12.42
N ALA A 85 18.25 -2.55 13.67
CA ALA A 85 17.45 -2.57 14.89
C ALA A 85 16.48 -3.78 14.98
N THR A 86 16.96 -4.97 14.60
CA THR A 86 16.14 -6.19 14.49
C THR A 86 15.60 -6.73 15.80
N GLU A 87 16.23 -6.39 16.94
CA GLU A 87 15.91 -6.92 18.26
C GLU A 87 15.05 -5.97 19.12
N HIS A 88 14.39 -4.97 18.50
CA HIS A 88 13.68 -3.92 19.20
C HIS A 88 12.16 -4.02 18.98
N ASN A 89 11.38 -3.61 20.01
CA ASN A 89 9.96 -3.27 19.87
C ASN A 89 9.81 -1.92 19.16
N LEU A 90 8.57 -1.47 18.90
CA LEU A 90 8.32 -0.24 18.15
C LEU A 90 9.05 0.99 18.72
N PHE A 91 8.99 1.23 20.03
CA PHE A 91 9.56 2.46 20.63
C PHE A 91 11.08 2.45 20.59
N ASP A 92 11.72 1.37 21.03
CA ASP A 92 13.18 1.25 20.98
C ASP A 92 13.69 1.28 19.54
N TRP A 93 12.93 0.72 18.61
CA TRP A 93 13.21 0.74 17.18
C TRP A 93 13.12 2.16 16.59
N LEU A 94 12.09 2.95 16.94
CA LEU A 94 11.97 4.37 16.56
C LEU A 94 13.13 5.19 17.11
N VAL A 95 13.44 5.06 18.40
CA VAL A 95 14.57 5.77 19.06
C VAL A 95 15.89 5.42 18.35
N ALA A 96 16.10 4.16 17.97
CA ALA A 96 17.33 3.73 17.29
C ALA A 96 17.44 4.28 15.86
N LEU A 97 16.32 4.42 15.13
CA LEU A 97 16.35 4.72 13.71
C LEU A 97 16.04 6.18 13.33
N TYR A 98 15.30 6.93 14.14
CA TYR A 98 15.01 8.35 13.88
C TYR A 98 16.26 9.20 13.63
N PRO A 99 17.37 9.06 14.39
CA PRO A 99 18.60 9.83 14.13
C PRO A 99 19.20 9.56 12.74
N THR A 100 19.00 8.35 12.21
CA THR A 100 19.41 7.97 10.85
C THR A 100 18.46 8.54 9.81
N TRP A 101 17.15 8.33 9.98
CA TRP A 101 16.14 8.82 9.03
C TRP A 101 16.11 10.34 8.91
N ALA A 102 16.38 11.05 9.99
CA ALA A 102 16.50 12.50 10.00
C ALA A 102 17.64 13.07 9.12
N ARG A 103 18.47 12.21 8.50
CA ARG A 103 19.55 12.58 7.57
C ARG A 103 19.24 12.27 6.11
N ILE A 104 18.02 11.79 5.83
CA ILE A 104 17.55 11.49 4.48
C ILE A 104 17.38 12.79 3.70
N ASP A 105 17.86 12.81 2.47
CA ASP A 105 17.69 13.89 1.51
C ASP A 105 16.99 13.43 0.23
N GLU A 106 16.77 14.36 -0.69
CA GLU A 106 16.02 14.12 -1.93
C GLU A 106 16.59 12.97 -2.79
N PRO A 107 17.91 12.86 -3.06
CA PRO A 107 18.46 11.69 -3.77
C PRO A 107 18.21 10.36 -3.06
N MET A 108 18.31 10.34 -1.72
CA MET A 108 18.04 9.15 -0.91
C MET A 108 16.56 8.77 -0.98
N ALA A 109 15.64 9.72 -0.88
CA ALA A 109 14.21 9.49 -0.97
C ALA A 109 13.83 8.90 -2.35
N TYR A 110 14.39 9.44 -3.44
CA TYR A 110 14.18 8.91 -4.78
C TYR A 110 14.68 7.46 -4.91
N ALA A 111 15.93 7.20 -4.51
CA ALA A 111 16.52 5.87 -4.60
C ALA A 111 15.76 4.84 -3.76
N ALA A 112 15.39 5.19 -2.53
CA ALA A 112 14.61 4.35 -1.65
C ALA A 112 13.23 4.00 -2.24
N ALA A 113 12.53 5.00 -2.77
CA ALA A 113 11.25 4.82 -3.44
C ALA A 113 11.37 3.91 -4.67
N GLN A 114 12.42 4.09 -5.49
CA GLN A 114 12.68 3.19 -6.61
C GLN A 114 12.92 1.76 -6.17
N GLY A 115 13.71 1.52 -5.11
CA GLY A 115 13.96 0.19 -4.56
C GLY A 115 12.68 -0.50 -4.06
N SER A 116 11.90 0.22 -3.25
CA SER A 116 10.62 -0.29 -2.72
C SER A 116 9.62 -0.60 -3.84
N LEU A 117 9.43 0.35 -4.76
CA LEU A 117 8.48 0.21 -5.87
C LEU A 117 8.90 -0.89 -6.85
N ALA A 118 10.20 -1.04 -7.14
CA ALA A 118 10.73 -2.11 -8.00
C ALA A 118 10.41 -3.49 -7.43
N MET A 119 10.63 -3.67 -6.11
CA MET A 119 10.32 -4.93 -5.43
C MET A 119 8.83 -5.23 -5.44
N MET A 120 8.00 -4.23 -5.13
CA MET A 120 6.54 -4.37 -5.14
C MET A 120 6.00 -4.65 -6.55
N ALA A 121 6.43 -3.91 -7.58
CA ALA A 121 5.96 -4.11 -8.96
C ALA A 121 6.30 -5.51 -9.48
N ARG A 122 7.52 -6.01 -9.21
CA ARG A 122 7.92 -7.38 -9.51
C ARG A 122 7.08 -8.43 -8.76
N GLY A 123 6.60 -8.09 -7.58
CA GLY A 123 5.70 -8.89 -6.75
C GLY A 123 4.21 -8.71 -7.06
N GLY A 124 3.85 -8.09 -8.19
CA GLY A 124 2.48 -7.96 -8.66
C GLY A 124 1.68 -6.79 -8.06
N VAL A 125 2.33 -5.85 -7.39
CA VAL A 125 1.67 -4.61 -6.93
C VAL A 125 1.50 -3.66 -8.11
N THR A 126 0.26 -3.21 -8.33
CA THR A 126 -0.09 -2.21 -9.35
C THR A 126 -0.43 -0.86 -8.76
N THR A 127 -0.84 -0.85 -7.49
CA THR A 127 -1.17 0.38 -6.74
C THR A 127 -0.47 0.35 -5.40
N ALA A 128 0.22 1.43 -5.03
CA ALA A 128 0.92 1.56 -3.75
C ALA A 128 0.62 2.89 -3.07
N ALA A 129 0.49 2.86 -1.74
CA ALA A 129 0.50 4.04 -0.89
C ALA A 129 1.80 4.09 -0.10
N ASP A 130 2.39 5.28 0.04
CA ASP A 130 3.56 5.56 0.88
C ASP A 130 3.24 6.65 1.90
N HIS A 131 3.47 6.38 3.17
CA HIS A 131 3.34 7.33 4.26
C HIS A 131 4.71 7.94 4.57
N HIS A 132 5.02 9.06 3.93
CA HIS A 132 6.30 9.76 4.10
C HIS A 132 6.15 10.93 5.06
N TYR A 133 6.68 10.81 6.27
CA TYR A 133 6.56 11.80 7.34
C TYR A 133 7.90 12.36 7.83
N ILE A 134 9.01 11.99 7.23
CA ILE A 134 10.35 12.47 7.56
C ILE A 134 10.72 13.61 6.61
N HIS A 135 10.72 14.85 7.10
CA HIS A 135 11.04 16.06 6.34
C HIS A 135 12.15 16.89 7.01
N PRO A 136 13.42 16.42 6.97
CA PRO A 136 14.53 17.16 7.60
C PRO A 136 14.76 18.52 6.93
N ARG A 137 15.12 19.51 7.71
CA ARG A 137 15.39 20.86 7.19
C ARG A 137 16.53 20.83 6.17
N GLY A 138 16.31 21.40 4.99
CA GLY A 138 17.31 21.47 3.92
C GLY A 138 17.50 20.17 3.14
N ALA A 139 16.64 19.17 3.32
CA ALA A 139 16.73 17.87 2.65
C ALA A 139 16.31 17.89 1.15
N GLY A 140 15.75 18.99 0.66
CA GLY A 140 15.21 19.09 -0.70
C GLY A 140 13.73 18.72 -0.80
N ASP A 141 13.26 18.45 -2.01
CA ASP A 141 11.88 18.06 -2.28
C ASP A 141 11.71 16.53 -2.24
N LEU A 142 11.53 16.00 -1.02
CA LEU A 142 11.36 14.56 -0.82
C LEU A 142 10.04 14.05 -1.42
N SER A 143 8.95 14.80 -1.26
CA SER A 143 7.64 14.42 -1.81
C SER A 143 7.69 14.31 -3.33
N GLY A 144 8.22 15.32 -4.01
CA GLY A 144 8.39 15.28 -5.47
C GLY A 144 9.35 14.19 -5.93
N ALA A 145 10.41 13.88 -5.16
CA ALA A 145 11.32 12.78 -5.47
C ALA A 145 10.61 11.41 -5.44
N ILE A 146 9.80 11.16 -4.43
CA ILE A 146 9.02 9.92 -4.29
C ILE A 146 7.98 9.81 -5.43
N ILE A 147 7.28 10.90 -5.73
CA ILE A 147 6.29 10.94 -6.83
C ILE A 147 6.96 10.69 -8.19
N ARG A 148 8.15 11.29 -8.42
CA ARG A 148 8.93 11.01 -9.64
C ARG A 148 9.32 9.54 -9.73
N ALA A 149 9.78 8.92 -8.64
CA ALA A 149 10.12 7.50 -8.61
C ALA A 149 8.92 6.60 -8.96
N ALA A 150 7.73 6.90 -8.45
CA ALA A 150 6.50 6.18 -8.75
C ALA A 150 6.07 6.33 -10.22
N ARG A 151 6.18 7.54 -10.78
CA ARG A 151 5.91 7.81 -12.19
C ARG A 151 6.89 7.05 -13.10
N ASP A 152 8.19 7.06 -12.78
CA ASP A 152 9.22 6.38 -13.57
C ASP A 152 9.03 4.86 -13.53
N MET A 153 8.56 4.33 -12.38
CA MET A 153 8.19 2.91 -12.22
C MET A 153 6.92 2.53 -12.97
N GLY A 154 6.01 3.48 -13.19
CA GLY A 154 4.71 3.25 -13.83
C GLY A 154 3.69 2.56 -12.93
N VAL A 155 3.84 2.63 -11.62
CA VAL A 155 2.90 2.13 -10.61
C VAL A 155 1.93 3.23 -10.23
N ARG A 156 0.65 2.89 -10.05
CA ARG A 156 -0.35 3.81 -9.52
C ARG A 156 -0.04 4.12 -8.06
N PHE A 157 -0.07 5.41 -7.69
CA PHE A 157 0.54 5.84 -6.45
C PHE A 157 -0.32 6.80 -5.63
N THR A 158 -0.35 6.61 -4.32
CA THR A 158 -0.89 7.56 -3.35
C THR A 158 0.23 7.97 -2.39
N LEU A 159 0.64 9.24 -2.44
CA LEU A 159 1.49 9.79 -1.41
C LEU A 159 0.62 10.24 -0.24
N ALA A 160 0.69 9.55 0.88
CA ALA A 160 0.21 10.02 2.17
C ALA A 160 1.29 10.95 2.74
N ARG A 161 1.17 12.26 2.41
CA ARG A 161 2.14 13.28 2.83
C ARG A 161 2.04 13.45 4.33
N GLY A 162 3.00 12.84 5.02
CA GLY A 162 3.11 12.81 6.46
C GLY A 162 3.67 14.09 7.04
N SER A 163 3.47 14.26 8.34
CA SER A 163 4.01 15.39 9.11
C SER A 163 4.19 15.02 10.57
N MET A 164 5.14 15.68 11.23
CA MET A 164 5.37 15.62 12.68
C MET A 164 5.69 17.03 13.14
N ASP A 165 5.05 17.48 14.22
CA ASP A 165 5.28 18.81 14.82
C ASP A 165 5.68 18.76 16.30
N ARG A 166 5.92 17.54 16.85
CA ARG A 166 6.39 17.31 18.21
C ARG A 166 7.73 16.60 18.19
N GLY A 167 8.80 17.35 18.46
CA GLY A 167 10.15 16.81 18.61
C GLY A 167 10.49 16.43 20.06
N GLU A 168 11.73 16.01 20.31
CA GLU A 168 12.24 15.64 21.64
C GLU A 168 12.04 16.76 22.67
N SER A 169 12.24 18.01 22.28
CA SER A 169 12.04 19.17 23.16
C SER A 169 10.59 19.36 23.62
N ASP A 170 9.63 18.85 22.86
CA ASP A 170 8.18 18.91 23.13
C ASP A 170 7.62 17.58 23.63
N GLY A 171 8.50 16.65 24.03
CA GLY A 171 8.12 15.32 24.51
C GLY A 171 7.71 14.33 23.44
N GLY A 172 8.05 14.60 22.18
CA GLY A 172 7.96 13.64 21.07
C GLY A 172 9.20 12.73 21.00
N LEU A 173 9.19 11.80 20.05
CA LEU A 173 10.31 10.87 19.83
C LEU A 173 11.32 11.35 18.76
N PRO A 174 10.89 12.05 17.68
CA PRO A 174 11.82 12.43 16.63
C PRO A 174 12.73 13.59 17.06
N PRO A 175 13.98 13.65 16.55
CA PRO A 175 14.86 14.81 16.75
C PRO A 175 14.21 16.11 16.27
N ASP A 176 14.42 17.21 16.97
CA ASP A 176 13.80 18.52 16.68
C ASP A 176 14.06 19.07 15.27
N PHE A 177 15.15 18.66 14.62
CA PHE A 177 15.44 19.08 13.25
C PHE A 177 14.70 18.23 12.20
N ALA A 178 14.06 17.13 12.60
CA ALA A 178 13.26 16.26 11.74
C ALA A 178 11.77 16.60 11.76
N VAL A 179 11.34 17.53 12.62
CA VAL A 179 9.96 17.99 12.71
C VAL A 179 9.75 19.33 12.02
N GLU A 180 8.54 19.57 11.56
CA GLU A 180 8.10 20.81 10.93
C GLU A 180 7.31 21.63 11.96
N SER A 181 7.22 22.96 11.78
CA SER A 181 6.19 23.70 12.51
C SER A 181 4.80 23.36 11.95
N LEU A 182 3.77 23.43 12.79
CA LEU A 182 2.39 23.14 12.40
C LEU A 182 1.98 23.87 11.12
N ASP A 183 2.23 25.18 11.02
CA ASP A 183 1.84 25.96 9.85
C ASP A 183 2.67 25.60 8.60
N ALA A 184 3.96 25.28 8.76
CA ALA A 184 4.81 24.81 7.67
C ALA A 184 4.35 23.44 7.14
N ALA A 185 4.02 22.50 8.03
CA ALA A 185 3.51 21.19 7.68
C ALA A 185 2.20 21.25 6.87
N LEU A 186 1.25 22.09 7.32
CA LEU A 186 -0.02 22.30 6.63
C LEU A 186 0.17 22.97 5.27
N ALA A 187 1.01 24.01 5.20
CA ALA A 187 1.28 24.70 3.93
C ALA A 187 1.96 23.78 2.92
N ALA A 188 3.00 23.06 3.32
CA ALA A 188 3.70 22.12 2.45
C ALA A 188 2.79 20.98 1.98
N THR A 189 1.87 20.51 2.84
CA THR A 189 0.86 19.51 2.46
C THR A 189 -0.11 20.08 1.42
N GLU A 190 -0.62 21.30 1.62
CA GLU A 190 -1.51 21.97 0.68
C GLU A 190 -0.83 22.19 -0.68
N ASP A 191 0.42 22.63 -0.69
CA ASP A 191 1.21 22.79 -1.91
C ASP A 191 1.43 21.46 -2.64
N THR A 192 1.76 20.39 -1.93
CA THR A 192 1.91 19.04 -2.51
C THR A 192 0.60 18.57 -3.16
N VAL A 193 -0.56 18.81 -2.52
CA VAL A 193 -1.87 18.48 -3.09
C VAL A 193 -2.13 19.28 -4.36
N ARG A 194 -1.90 20.59 -4.35
CA ARG A 194 -2.14 21.46 -5.51
C ARG A 194 -1.27 21.10 -6.70
N GLU A 195 -0.03 20.68 -6.45
CA GLU A 195 0.93 20.38 -7.51
C GLU A 195 0.75 18.99 -8.12
N HIS A 196 0.36 17.99 -7.32
CA HIS A 196 0.49 16.60 -7.71
C HIS A 196 -0.80 15.77 -7.62
N HIS A 197 -1.85 16.25 -6.93
CA HIS A 197 -3.07 15.46 -6.80
C HIS A 197 -3.88 15.50 -8.08
N ASP A 198 -4.19 14.31 -8.61
CA ASP A 198 -5.10 14.10 -9.74
C ASP A 198 -6.35 13.38 -9.23
N ALA A 199 -7.52 14.00 -9.39
CA ALA A 199 -8.82 13.45 -8.99
C ALA A 199 -9.53 12.70 -10.13
N SER A 200 -8.90 12.55 -11.31
CA SER A 200 -9.50 11.84 -12.45
C SER A 200 -9.65 10.35 -12.17
N PHE A 201 -10.57 9.70 -12.87
CA PHE A 201 -10.84 8.26 -12.73
C PHE A 201 -9.58 7.40 -12.99
N ASP A 202 -8.76 7.78 -13.94
CA ASP A 202 -7.54 7.06 -14.31
C ASP A 202 -6.26 7.66 -13.71
N ALA A 203 -6.41 8.51 -12.67
CA ALA A 203 -5.31 9.14 -11.97
C ALA A 203 -4.19 8.16 -11.61
N MET A 204 -2.96 8.51 -11.98
CA MET A 204 -1.76 7.74 -11.60
C MET A 204 -1.17 8.21 -10.27
N THR A 205 -1.47 9.44 -9.84
CA THR A 205 -0.96 10.01 -8.58
C THR A 205 -2.07 10.68 -7.81
N GLN A 206 -2.25 10.28 -6.55
CA GLN A 206 -3.11 10.95 -5.59
C GLN A 206 -2.32 11.31 -4.33
N ILE A 207 -2.77 12.35 -3.63
CA ILE A 207 -2.18 12.80 -2.38
C ILE A 207 -3.20 12.65 -1.26
N ALA A 208 -2.74 12.24 -0.08
CA ALA A 208 -3.52 12.23 1.15
C ALA A 208 -2.81 13.04 2.24
N VAL A 209 -3.56 13.60 3.17
CA VAL A 209 -3.03 14.27 4.36
C VAL A 209 -2.74 13.21 5.43
N ALA A 210 -1.52 13.19 5.99
CA ALA A 210 -1.11 12.06 6.83
C ALA A 210 -0.18 12.44 8.01
N PRO A 211 -0.66 13.17 9.04
CA PRO A 211 0.09 13.29 10.30
C PRO A 211 0.49 11.90 10.82
N CYS A 212 1.72 11.77 11.36
CA CYS A 212 2.33 10.48 11.62
C CYS A 212 1.54 9.62 12.62
N SER A 213 1.44 10.07 13.87
CA SER A 213 0.77 9.33 14.96
C SER A 213 0.56 10.25 16.17
N PRO A 214 -0.28 9.89 17.15
CA PRO A 214 -0.46 10.70 18.38
C PRO A 214 0.83 11.01 19.15
N PHE A 215 1.88 10.20 19.00
CA PHE A 215 3.15 10.40 19.71
C PHE A 215 4.01 11.56 19.18
N SER A 216 3.90 11.87 17.92
CA SER A 216 4.78 12.85 17.22
C SER A 216 4.02 14.03 16.64
N VAL A 217 2.70 14.10 16.91
CA VAL A 217 1.80 15.08 16.33
C VAL A 217 0.98 15.77 17.41
N SER A 218 0.86 17.10 17.33
CA SER A 218 -0.04 17.85 18.21
C SER A 218 -1.52 17.61 17.85
N THR A 219 -2.40 17.71 18.85
CA THR A 219 -3.87 17.64 18.63
C THR A 219 -4.34 18.70 17.63
N GLU A 220 -3.71 19.86 17.63
CA GLU A 220 -4.05 20.94 16.70
C GLU A 220 -3.67 20.60 15.26
N LEU A 221 -2.50 19.96 15.02
CA LEU A 221 -2.12 19.48 13.67
C LEU A 221 -3.08 18.37 13.20
N MET A 222 -3.47 17.46 14.09
CA MET A 222 -4.50 16.45 13.76
C MET A 222 -5.79 17.11 13.30
N ARG A 223 -6.36 18.03 14.11
CA ARG A 223 -7.61 18.69 13.81
C ARG A 223 -7.56 19.50 12.51
N ARG A 224 -6.54 20.38 12.36
CA ARG A 224 -6.37 21.21 11.16
C ARG A 224 -6.02 20.39 9.91
N GLY A 225 -5.31 19.28 10.08
CA GLY A 225 -5.03 18.32 9.01
C GLY A 225 -6.32 17.70 8.45
N ALA A 226 -7.24 17.28 9.33
CA ALA A 226 -8.55 16.74 8.92
C ALA A 226 -9.41 17.82 8.19
N GLU A 227 -9.41 19.06 8.70
CA GLU A 227 -10.08 20.19 8.05
C GLU A 227 -9.48 20.51 6.67
N LEU A 228 -8.14 20.50 6.56
CA LEU A 228 -7.41 20.73 5.31
C LEU A 228 -7.77 19.67 4.26
N ALA A 229 -7.70 18.39 4.61
CA ALA A 229 -8.00 17.29 3.71
C ALA A 229 -9.42 17.40 3.12
N ARG A 230 -10.41 17.64 3.98
CA ARG A 230 -11.81 17.77 3.55
C ARG A 230 -12.06 19.01 2.71
N ARG A 231 -11.38 20.13 3.01
CA ARG A 231 -11.42 21.34 2.17
C ARG A 231 -10.84 21.09 0.78
N LEU A 232 -9.79 20.26 0.68
CA LEU A 232 -9.13 19.93 -0.58
C LEU A 232 -9.75 18.74 -1.31
N GLY A 233 -10.69 18.01 -0.66
CA GLY A 233 -11.32 16.82 -1.23
C GLY A 233 -10.37 15.63 -1.35
N VAL A 234 -9.34 15.53 -0.47
CA VAL A 234 -8.39 14.44 -0.43
C VAL A 234 -8.58 13.57 0.82
N ARG A 235 -8.02 12.36 0.80
CA ARG A 235 -8.16 11.38 1.87
C ARG A 235 -7.19 11.66 3.03
N LEU A 236 -7.40 10.94 4.13
CA LEU A 236 -6.69 11.06 5.40
C LEU A 236 -6.05 9.73 5.79
N HIS A 237 -4.79 9.77 6.22
CA HIS A 237 -4.06 8.59 6.70
C HIS A 237 -3.26 8.88 7.96
N THR A 238 -3.18 7.89 8.87
CA THR A 238 -2.32 7.94 10.05
C THR A 238 -2.08 6.52 10.59
N HIS A 239 -1.16 6.36 11.56
CA HIS A 239 -1.07 5.14 12.37
C HIS A 239 -2.08 5.24 13.52
N GLY A 240 -2.68 4.13 13.88
CA GLY A 240 -3.63 4.09 15.01
C GLY A 240 -3.73 2.73 15.68
N SER A 241 -3.83 2.75 17.00
CA SER A 241 -4.01 1.56 17.85
C SER A 241 -2.99 0.45 17.57
N GLU A 242 -1.73 0.83 17.31
CA GLU A 242 -0.69 -0.13 16.93
C GLU A 242 -0.17 -0.91 18.13
N THR A 243 0.08 -0.23 19.27
CA THR A 243 0.64 -0.84 20.47
C THR A 243 -0.13 -0.47 21.73
N VAL A 244 0.04 -1.25 22.80
CA VAL A 244 -0.55 -0.94 24.11
C VAL A 244 0.00 0.35 24.71
N GLU A 245 1.19 0.77 24.31
CA GLU A 245 1.80 2.03 24.73
C GLU A 245 1.02 3.22 24.17
N GLU A 246 0.49 3.12 22.94
CA GLU A 246 -0.36 4.16 22.36
C GLU A 246 -1.66 4.32 23.16
N GLU A 247 -2.27 3.22 23.56
CA GLU A 247 -3.48 3.25 24.41
C GLU A 247 -3.19 3.97 25.74
N LYS A 248 -2.09 3.61 26.41
CA LYS A 248 -1.66 4.28 27.66
C LYS A 248 -1.39 5.77 27.44
N PHE A 249 -0.64 6.09 26.37
CA PHE A 249 -0.32 7.47 26.02
C PHE A 249 -1.58 8.32 25.79
N CYS A 250 -2.54 7.81 25.02
CA CYS A 250 -3.80 8.51 24.77
C CYS A 250 -4.62 8.70 26.06
N HIS A 251 -4.69 7.69 26.92
CA HIS A 251 -5.37 7.80 28.21
C HIS A 251 -4.68 8.81 29.16
N GLU A 252 -3.35 8.79 29.22
CA GLU A 252 -2.59 9.69 30.10
C GLU A 252 -2.64 11.16 29.63
N LEU A 253 -2.55 11.38 28.33
CA LEU A 253 -2.45 12.73 27.78
C LEU A 253 -3.80 13.34 27.42
N PHE A 254 -4.75 12.53 26.91
CA PHE A 254 -6.03 13.00 26.40
C PHE A 254 -7.23 12.54 27.26
N GLY A 255 -7.03 11.63 28.21
CA GLY A 255 -8.10 11.09 29.07
C GLY A 255 -9.06 10.14 28.36
N MET A 256 -8.70 9.65 27.17
CA MET A 256 -9.53 8.78 26.31
C MET A 256 -8.69 7.79 25.52
N GLY A 257 -9.31 6.73 24.99
CA GLY A 257 -8.65 5.77 24.11
C GLY A 257 -8.31 6.35 22.73
N PRO A 258 -7.47 5.66 21.93
CA PRO A 258 -7.06 6.14 20.60
C PRO A 258 -8.23 6.41 19.67
N THR A 259 -9.21 5.51 19.58
CA THR A 259 -10.38 5.68 18.68
C THR A 259 -11.21 6.90 19.06
N ASP A 260 -11.47 7.14 20.34
CA ASP A 260 -12.21 8.32 20.83
C ASP A 260 -11.42 9.61 20.53
N TYR A 261 -10.09 9.57 20.69
CA TYR A 261 -9.22 10.67 20.34
C TYR A 261 -9.30 11.00 18.83
N PHE A 262 -9.22 10.00 17.97
CA PHE A 262 -9.37 10.18 16.55
C PHE A 262 -10.75 10.72 16.16
N GLU A 263 -11.83 10.21 16.76
CA GLU A 263 -13.18 10.76 16.55
C GLU A 263 -13.28 12.23 16.96
N SER A 264 -12.70 12.59 18.13
CA SER A 264 -12.71 13.96 18.66
C SER A 264 -11.95 14.97 17.79
N THR A 265 -10.95 14.50 17.04
CA THR A 265 -10.11 15.31 16.13
C THR A 265 -10.55 15.23 14.66
N GLY A 266 -11.68 14.53 14.39
CA GLY A 266 -12.25 14.41 13.06
C GLY A 266 -11.60 13.34 12.17
N TRP A 267 -10.95 12.35 12.75
CA TRP A 267 -10.21 11.30 12.06
C TRP A 267 -10.98 9.98 11.92
N LEU A 268 -12.31 10.01 11.96
CA LEU A 268 -13.16 8.89 11.54
C LEU A 268 -14.03 9.31 10.34
N GLY A 269 -14.15 8.44 9.36
CA GLY A 269 -14.93 8.68 8.14
C GLY A 269 -14.54 7.75 7.00
N GLU A 270 -15.37 7.69 5.96
CA GLU A 270 -15.08 6.92 4.75
C GLU A 270 -13.88 7.47 3.94
N ASP A 271 -13.49 8.72 4.21
CA ASP A 271 -12.32 9.38 3.67
C ASP A 271 -11.02 9.08 4.45
N VAL A 272 -11.09 8.31 5.54
CA VAL A 272 -9.98 8.00 6.46
C VAL A 272 -9.59 6.53 6.37
N TRP A 273 -8.28 6.25 6.43
CA TRP A 273 -7.78 4.93 6.73
C TRP A 273 -6.59 4.99 7.68
N MET A 274 -6.46 3.96 8.55
CA MET A 274 -5.40 3.88 9.55
C MET A 274 -4.57 2.62 9.37
N ALA A 275 -3.26 2.74 9.59
CA ALA A 275 -2.36 1.59 9.62
C ALA A 275 -2.44 0.86 10.95
N HIS A 276 -2.19 -0.45 10.92
CA HIS A 276 -2.09 -1.40 12.01
C HIS A 276 -3.40 -1.77 12.69
N CYS A 277 -4.01 -0.91 13.49
CA CYS A 277 -5.28 -1.14 14.22
C CYS A 277 -5.27 -2.48 14.99
N VAL A 278 -4.17 -2.76 15.72
CA VAL A 278 -3.93 -4.03 16.41
C VAL A 278 -4.79 -4.13 17.69
N HIS A 279 -4.75 -3.07 18.51
CA HIS A 279 -5.37 -3.03 19.84
C HIS A 279 -6.75 -2.37 19.79
N MET A 280 -7.66 -2.94 19.00
CA MET A 280 -9.05 -2.47 18.90
C MET A 280 -9.98 -3.38 19.70
N ASN A 281 -10.83 -2.79 20.55
CA ASN A 281 -11.93 -3.45 21.23
C ASN A 281 -13.20 -3.49 20.36
N ASP A 282 -14.30 -4.05 20.86
CA ASP A 282 -15.55 -4.17 20.10
C ASP A 282 -16.18 -2.81 19.79
N SER A 283 -16.07 -1.83 20.69
CA SER A 283 -16.58 -0.46 20.44
C SER A 283 -15.77 0.26 19.36
N ASP A 284 -14.44 0.08 19.32
CA ASP A 284 -13.58 0.65 18.29
C ASP A 284 -13.94 0.08 16.91
N ILE A 285 -14.06 -1.26 16.80
CA ILE A 285 -14.47 -1.92 15.55
C ILE A 285 -15.86 -1.42 15.11
N ALA A 286 -16.80 -1.28 16.04
CA ALA A 286 -18.13 -0.75 15.74
C ALA A 286 -18.10 0.72 15.26
N ALA A 287 -17.21 1.55 15.83
CA ALA A 287 -17.01 2.94 15.39
C ALA A 287 -16.45 3.00 13.96
N PHE A 288 -15.44 2.20 13.63
CA PHE A 288 -14.88 2.10 12.29
C PHE A 288 -15.92 1.59 11.26
N ALA A 289 -16.69 0.55 11.63
CA ALA A 289 -17.77 0.04 10.78
C ALA A 289 -18.86 1.09 10.52
N ARG A 290 -19.28 1.83 11.54
CA ARG A 290 -20.29 2.88 11.46
C ARG A 290 -19.87 4.04 10.58
N THR A 291 -18.60 4.41 10.62
CA THR A 291 -18.05 5.57 9.91
C THR A 291 -17.48 5.22 8.54
N GLY A 292 -17.26 3.94 8.25
CA GLY A 292 -16.59 3.50 7.03
C GLY A 292 -15.07 3.70 7.03
N THR A 293 -14.48 3.98 8.20
CA THR A 293 -13.02 4.15 8.35
C THR A 293 -12.28 2.87 7.96
N GLY A 294 -11.28 2.99 7.09
CA GLY A 294 -10.51 1.87 6.57
C GLY A 294 -9.32 1.48 7.45
N VAL A 295 -8.84 0.25 7.28
CA VAL A 295 -7.67 -0.30 7.97
C VAL A 295 -6.66 -0.84 6.96
N ALA A 296 -5.40 -0.41 7.07
CA ALA A 296 -4.24 -1.00 6.41
C ALA A 296 -3.61 -2.03 7.37
N HIS A 297 -3.92 -3.30 7.18
CA HIS A 297 -3.37 -4.38 8.01
C HIS A 297 -1.96 -4.75 7.56
N CYS A 298 -0.98 -4.70 8.48
CA CYS A 298 0.45 -4.92 8.26
C CYS A 298 0.95 -6.15 9.07
N PRO A 299 0.56 -7.37 8.70
CA PRO A 299 0.75 -8.55 9.55
C PRO A 299 2.22 -8.86 9.85
N SER A 300 3.12 -8.72 8.87
CA SER A 300 4.55 -8.99 9.08
C SER A 300 5.21 -7.98 9.99
N SER A 301 4.94 -6.68 9.78
CA SER A 301 5.47 -5.62 10.63
C SER A 301 4.97 -5.75 12.08
N ASN A 302 3.66 -5.98 12.26
CA ASN A 302 3.08 -6.21 13.59
C ASN A 302 3.75 -7.39 14.31
N ALA A 303 4.03 -8.49 13.59
CA ALA A 303 4.71 -9.65 14.13
C ALA A 303 6.19 -9.35 14.42
N ARG A 304 6.90 -8.66 13.53
CA ARG A 304 8.32 -8.33 13.62
C ARG A 304 8.61 -7.39 14.79
N LEU A 305 7.71 -6.43 15.05
CA LEU A 305 7.80 -5.47 16.17
C LEU A 305 7.11 -5.96 17.45
N ALA A 306 6.57 -7.20 17.44
CA ALA A 306 5.81 -7.78 18.53
C ALA A 306 4.63 -6.91 19.00
N ALA A 307 4.03 -6.14 18.08
CA ALA A 307 2.91 -5.24 18.37
C ALA A 307 1.63 -6.01 18.74
N GLY A 308 1.40 -7.19 18.14
CA GLY A 308 0.23 -8.03 18.39
C GLY A 308 -0.47 -8.52 17.13
N ILE A 309 -1.67 -9.05 17.28
CA ILE A 309 -2.49 -9.60 16.19
C ILE A 309 -3.77 -8.76 16.06
N ALA A 310 -3.91 -8.02 14.94
CA ALA A 310 -5.12 -7.26 14.64
C ALA A 310 -6.32 -8.20 14.42
N ARG A 311 -7.49 -7.80 14.90
CA ARG A 311 -8.76 -8.57 14.86
C ARG A 311 -9.44 -8.48 13.49
N VAL A 312 -8.69 -8.76 12.40
CA VAL A 312 -9.19 -8.64 11.02
C VAL A 312 -10.46 -9.43 10.75
N PRO A 313 -10.63 -10.69 11.22
CA PRO A 313 -11.88 -11.41 11.03
C PRO A 313 -13.11 -10.71 11.63
N ASP A 314 -12.95 -10.07 12.80
CA ASP A 314 -14.03 -9.34 13.46
C ASP A 314 -14.33 -8.02 12.75
N MET A 315 -13.30 -7.31 12.29
CA MET A 315 -13.42 -6.10 11.46
C MET A 315 -14.19 -6.39 10.18
N LEU A 316 -13.82 -7.47 9.46
CA LEU A 316 -14.52 -7.88 8.23
C LEU A 316 -15.98 -8.27 8.50
N ALA A 317 -16.25 -8.99 9.59
CA ALA A 317 -17.60 -9.37 9.99
C ALA A 317 -18.48 -8.15 10.34
N ALA A 318 -17.88 -7.10 10.87
CA ALA A 318 -18.55 -5.82 11.15
C ALA A 318 -18.69 -4.91 9.91
N GLY A 319 -18.05 -5.25 8.76
CA GLY A 319 -18.11 -4.47 7.51
C GLY A 319 -17.04 -3.37 7.39
N VAL A 320 -16.05 -3.33 8.29
CA VAL A 320 -14.91 -2.41 8.20
C VAL A 320 -14.12 -2.67 6.90
N PRO A 321 -13.78 -1.65 6.11
CA PRO A 321 -12.89 -1.80 4.98
C PRO A 321 -11.48 -2.17 5.46
N VAL A 322 -10.94 -3.32 5.00
CA VAL A 322 -9.58 -3.76 5.35
C VAL A 322 -8.82 -4.06 4.07
N GLY A 323 -7.62 -3.49 3.97
CA GLY A 323 -6.62 -3.79 2.95
C GLY A 323 -5.31 -4.25 3.59
N LEU A 324 -4.34 -4.67 2.77
CA LEU A 324 -3.01 -5.05 3.23
C LEU A 324 -1.99 -3.95 2.99
N GLY A 325 -1.07 -3.79 3.92
CA GLY A 325 0.13 -2.97 3.80
C GLY A 325 1.38 -3.78 4.14
N VAL A 326 2.48 -3.53 3.45
CA VAL A 326 3.78 -4.12 3.81
C VAL A 326 4.43 -3.40 4.97
N ASP A 327 4.04 -2.14 5.21
CA ASP A 327 4.73 -1.21 6.11
C ASP A 327 6.16 -0.88 5.62
N GLY A 328 6.95 -0.17 6.42
CA GLY A 328 8.33 0.13 6.10
C GLY A 328 9.23 -1.10 6.09
N THR A 329 10.20 -1.11 5.18
CA THR A 329 11.11 -2.25 5.03
C THR A 329 12.17 -2.37 6.12
N ALA A 330 12.19 -1.48 7.11
CA ALA A 330 12.96 -1.68 8.33
C ALA A 330 12.17 -2.46 9.40
N SER A 331 10.86 -2.70 9.19
CA SER A 331 10.00 -3.57 10.01
C SER A 331 9.40 -4.74 9.22
N ASN A 332 9.62 -4.79 7.90
CA ASN A 332 9.27 -5.90 7.00
C ASN A 332 10.30 -5.97 5.87
N GLU A 333 11.43 -6.57 6.15
CA GLU A 333 12.62 -6.56 5.30
C GLU A 333 12.39 -7.16 3.89
N SER A 334 11.36 -7.98 3.70
CA SER A 334 11.01 -8.51 2.37
C SER A 334 10.43 -7.43 1.45
N GLY A 335 9.56 -6.57 1.97
CA GLY A 335 8.85 -5.55 1.18
C GLY A 335 7.89 -6.12 0.13
N GLU A 336 7.50 -7.40 0.26
CA GLU A 336 6.67 -8.12 -0.71
C GLU A 336 5.22 -8.25 -0.24
N LEU A 337 4.29 -7.53 -0.88
CA LEU A 337 2.87 -7.60 -0.53
C LEU A 337 2.28 -9.01 -0.78
N HIS A 338 2.80 -9.76 -1.74
CA HIS A 338 2.36 -11.14 -1.98
C HIS A 338 2.52 -12.01 -0.73
N THR A 339 3.60 -11.86 0.03
CA THR A 339 3.81 -12.63 1.27
C THR A 339 2.82 -12.23 2.37
N GLU A 340 2.34 -10.99 2.36
CA GLU A 340 1.34 -10.51 3.31
C GLU A 340 -0.03 -11.19 3.14
N LEU A 341 -0.38 -11.68 1.95
CA LEU A 341 -1.58 -12.50 1.75
C LEU A 341 -1.58 -13.73 2.66
N ARG A 342 -0.47 -14.46 2.65
CA ARG A 342 -0.27 -15.66 3.47
C ARG A 342 -0.15 -15.32 4.95
N ASN A 343 0.63 -14.30 5.29
CA ASN A 343 0.87 -13.92 6.67
C ASN A 343 -0.40 -13.40 7.34
N ALA A 344 -1.21 -12.59 6.66
CA ALA A 344 -2.52 -12.16 7.14
C ALA A 344 -3.40 -13.37 7.47
N LEU A 345 -3.45 -14.36 6.56
CA LEU A 345 -4.26 -15.57 6.75
C LEU A 345 -3.79 -16.39 7.95
N LEU A 346 -2.49 -16.72 8.01
CA LEU A 346 -1.96 -17.62 9.03
C LEU A 346 -1.97 -17.00 10.43
N ILE A 347 -1.55 -15.73 10.55
CA ILE A 347 -1.51 -15.00 11.83
C ILE A 347 -2.92 -14.80 12.37
N ASN A 348 -3.89 -14.44 11.52
CA ASN A 348 -5.27 -14.25 11.98
C ASN A 348 -5.97 -15.57 12.36
N ARG A 349 -5.66 -16.68 11.68
CA ARG A 349 -6.12 -18.02 12.12
C ARG A 349 -5.61 -18.37 13.50
N LEU A 350 -4.33 -18.09 13.74
CA LEU A 350 -3.69 -18.32 15.05
C LEU A 350 -4.32 -17.43 16.12
N GLY A 351 -4.46 -16.13 15.87
CA GLY A 351 -5.05 -15.19 16.84
C GLY A 351 -6.52 -15.45 17.17
N ALA A 352 -7.30 -15.84 16.18
CA ALA A 352 -8.72 -16.19 16.37
C ALA A 352 -8.93 -17.62 16.90
N HIS A 353 -7.87 -18.45 16.98
CA HIS A 353 -7.97 -19.88 17.28
C HIS A 353 -9.02 -20.61 16.41
N ARG A 354 -9.15 -20.22 15.14
CA ARG A 354 -10.17 -20.70 14.21
C ARG A 354 -9.62 -20.79 12.78
N GLU A 355 -9.61 -22.00 12.23
CA GLU A 355 -9.07 -22.31 10.89
C GLU A 355 -9.83 -21.61 9.75
N ALA A 356 -11.12 -21.31 9.95
CA ALA A 356 -11.95 -20.64 8.95
C ALA A 356 -12.03 -19.11 9.13
N ALA A 357 -11.22 -18.50 10.03
CA ALA A 357 -11.23 -17.05 10.25
C ALA A 357 -10.95 -16.29 8.93
N LEU A 358 -9.89 -16.70 8.21
CA LEU A 358 -9.61 -16.25 6.84
C LEU A 358 -9.34 -17.48 5.94
N ASP A 359 -9.74 -17.38 4.67
CA ASP A 359 -9.43 -18.33 3.61
C ASP A 359 -8.60 -17.64 2.51
N ALA A 360 -8.18 -18.40 1.49
CA ALA A 360 -7.32 -17.88 0.42
C ALA A 360 -7.98 -16.75 -0.37
N ARG A 361 -9.29 -16.85 -0.64
CA ARG A 361 -10.05 -15.85 -1.40
C ARG A 361 -10.20 -14.55 -0.63
N LYS A 362 -10.48 -14.64 0.68
CA LYS A 362 -10.50 -13.46 1.55
C LYS A 362 -9.12 -12.80 1.64
N ALA A 363 -8.04 -13.58 1.75
CA ALA A 363 -6.68 -13.03 1.75
C ALA A 363 -6.36 -12.31 0.42
N LEU A 364 -6.70 -12.91 -0.73
CA LEU A 364 -6.54 -12.27 -2.03
C LEU A 364 -7.39 -10.98 -2.13
N ARG A 365 -8.63 -11.02 -1.63
CA ARG A 365 -9.52 -9.83 -1.58
C ARG A 365 -8.92 -8.71 -0.72
N LEU A 366 -8.31 -9.00 0.43
CA LEU A 366 -7.61 -7.99 1.24
C LEU A 366 -6.48 -7.30 0.45
N GLY A 367 -5.70 -8.08 -0.31
CA GLY A 367 -4.59 -7.57 -1.11
C GLY A 367 -4.98 -6.93 -2.45
N THR A 368 -6.27 -6.91 -2.82
CA THR A 368 -6.77 -6.40 -4.11
C THR A 368 -7.94 -5.43 -3.89
N HIS A 369 -9.19 -5.90 -3.99
CA HIS A 369 -10.39 -5.07 -3.83
C HIS A 369 -10.48 -4.40 -2.45
N GLY A 370 -10.10 -5.10 -1.37
CA GLY A 370 -10.05 -4.54 -0.03
C GLY A 370 -9.10 -3.35 0.04
N GLY A 371 -7.90 -3.50 -0.50
CA GLY A 371 -6.93 -2.40 -0.61
C GLY A 371 -7.44 -1.23 -1.45
N ALA A 372 -8.05 -1.52 -2.62
CA ALA A 372 -8.66 -0.50 -3.47
C ALA A 372 -9.79 0.25 -2.74
N ARG A 373 -10.63 -0.45 -1.97
CA ARG A 373 -11.68 0.16 -1.14
C ARG A 373 -11.08 1.07 -0.06
N VAL A 374 -10.01 0.63 0.62
CA VAL A 374 -9.30 1.42 1.64
C VAL A 374 -8.73 2.70 1.06
N LEU A 375 -8.15 2.64 -0.16
CA LEU A 375 -7.61 3.83 -0.84
C LEU A 375 -8.70 4.67 -1.56
N GLY A 376 -9.99 4.27 -1.49
CA GLY A 376 -11.09 4.98 -2.15
C GLY A 376 -11.15 4.78 -3.66
N ARG A 377 -10.53 3.71 -4.19
CA ARG A 377 -10.37 3.42 -5.63
C ARG A 377 -11.10 2.16 -6.11
N ALA A 378 -12.02 1.61 -5.32
CA ALA A 378 -12.71 0.37 -5.65
C ALA A 378 -13.62 0.48 -6.91
N ALA A 379 -14.05 1.68 -7.28
CA ALA A 379 -14.76 1.92 -8.54
C ALA A 379 -13.85 1.80 -9.77
N GLU A 380 -12.53 1.95 -9.59
CA GLU A 380 -11.54 2.07 -10.65
C GLU A 380 -10.71 0.80 -10.82
N THR A 381 -10.30 0.17 -9.70
CA THR A 381 -9.35 -0.95 -9.66
C THR A 381 -9.76 -2.00 -8.60
N GLY A 382 -8.93 -3.02 -8.42
CA GLY A 382 -9.03 -4.02 -7.34
C GLY A 382 -9.93 -5.21 -7.67
N SER A 383 -10.64 -5.19 -8.80
CA SER A 383 -11.36 -6.33 -9.38
C SER A 383 -11.28 -6.30 -10.90
N LEU A 384 -11.47 -7.47 -11.54
CA LEU A 384 -11.51 -7.58 -13.00
C LEU A 384 -12.97 -7.48 -13.45
N GLU A 385 -13.39 -6.29 -13.83
CA GLU A 385 -14.74 -5.99 -14.31
C GLU A 385 -14.68 -5.06 -15.53
N ALA A 386 -15.59 -5.26 -16.49
CA ALA A 386 -15.68 -4.40 -17.66
C ALA A 386 -15.88 -2.92 -17.25
N GLY A 387 -15.10 -2.02 -17.85
CA GLY A 387 -15.09 -0.59 -17.57
C GLY A 387 -14.09 -0.14 -16.51
N LYS A 388 -13.58 -1.03 -15.65
CA LYS A 388 -12.50 -0.71 -14.72
C LYS A 388 -11.15 -0.57 -15.44
N LEU A 389 -10.20 0.03 -14.75
CA LEU A 389 -8.84 0.18 -15.26
C LEU A 389 -8.15 -1.19 -15.37
N ALA A 390 -7.33 -1.34 -16.38
CA ALA A 390 -6.57 -2.56 -16.59
C ALA A 390 -5.31 -2.59 -15.74
N ASP A 391 -5.53 -2.78 -14.43
CA ASP A 391 -4.52 -3.02 -13.41
C ASP A 391 -4.63 -4.49 -13.01
N LEU A 392 -3.80 -5.37 -13.60
CA LEU A 392 -3.90 -6.82 -13.46
C LEU A 392 -2.56 -7.53 -13.55
N VAL A 393 -2.51 -8.77 -13.04
CA VAL A 393 -1.29 -9.59 -12.96
C VAL A 393 -1.57 -11.00 -13.48
N LEU A 394 -0.60 -11.54 -14.22
CA LEU A 394 -0.52 -12.94 -14.67
C LEU A 394 0.51 -13.67 -13.80
N TRP A 395 0.03 -14.59 -12.97
CA TRP A 395 0.84 -15.42 -12.08
C TRP A 395 1.09 -16.78 -12.72
N ARG A 396 2.35 -17.20 -12.80
CA ARG A 396 2.69 -18.50 -13.34
C ARG A 396 2.43 -19.61 -12.32
N MET A 397 1.50 -20.52 -12.61
CA MET A 397 1.05 -21.61 -11.73
C MET A 397 1.58 -22.98 -12.13
N ASP A 398 2.13 -23.15 -13.32
CA ASP A 398 2.66 -24.42 -13.85
C ASP A 398 4.11 -24.72 -13.40
N THR A 399 4.53 -24.16 -12.28
CA THR A 399 5.87 -24.37 -11.73
C THR A 399 5.90 -25.57 -10.77
N LEU A 400 7.12 -26.09 -10.49
CA LEU A 400 7.32 -27.14 -9.48
C LEU A 400 6.67 -26.79 -8.13
N ALA A 401 6.76 -25.53 -7.71
CA ALA A 401 6.25 -25.07 -6.42
C ALA A 401 4.71 -25.10 -6.31
N HIS A 402 3.99 -25.13 -7.43
CA HIS A 402 2.52 -25.06 -7.48
C HIS A 402 1.89 -26.32 -8.11
N SER A 403 2.66 -27.21 -8.72
CA SER A 403 2.22 -28.31 -9.59
C SER A 403 1.26 -29.33 -8.94
N SER A 404 1.21 -29.42 -7.62
CA SER A 404 0.32 -30.34 -6.88
C SER A 404 -0.87 -29.66 -6.21
N ILE A 405 -1.06 -28.34 -6.38
CA ILE A 405 -2.17 -27.59 -5.81
C ILE A 405 -3.16 -27.30 -6.91
N ALA A 406 -4.30 -27.98 -6.88
CA ALA A 406 -5.30 -27.93 -7.96
C ALA A 406 -6.04 -26.57 -8.05
N ASP A 407 -6.26 -25.89 -6.91
CA ASP A 407 -6.92 -24.60 -6.86
C ASP A 407 -5.86 -23.46 -6.99
N PRO A 408 -5.87 -22.67 -8.09
CA PRO A 408 -4.85 -21.68 -8.34
C PRO A 408 -4.85 -20.51 -7.34
N VAL A 409 -6.01 -20.13 -6.76
CA VAL A 409 -6.05 -19.10 -5.71
C VAL A 409 -5.42 -19.63 -4.42
N THR A 410 -5.70 -20.88 -4.07
CA THR A 410 -5.02 -21.54 -2.93
C THR A 410 -3.51 -21.67 -3.19
N ALA A 411 -3.11 -22.00 -4.43
CA ALA A 411 -1.70 -22.08 -4.82
C ALA A 411 -1.00 -20.72 -4.68
N LEU A 412 -1.64 -19.64 -5.10
CA LEU A 412 -1.10 -18.26 -4.98
C LEU A 412 -0.89 -17.86 -3.52
N VAL A 413 -1.86 -18.16 -2.63
CA VAL A 413 -1.83 -17.66 -1.25
C VAL A 413 -1.00 -18.55 -0.32
N PHE A 414 -1.13 -19.89 -0.43
CA PHE A 414 -0.45 -20.83 0.47
C PHE A 414 0.88 -21.35 -0.06
N GLY A 415 1.06 -21.32 -1.39
CA GLY A 415 2.25 -21.80 -2.05
C GLY A 415 3.50 -20.93 -1.82
N ALA A 416 4.55 -21.21 -2.53
CA ALA A 416 5.69 -20.31 -2.64
C ALA A 416 5.29 -19.05 -3.46
N ALA A 417 6.13 -18.01 -3.42
CA ALA A 417 5.92 -16.82 -4.23
C ALA A 417 5.81 -17.19 -5.72
N ALA A 418 4.67 -16.89 -6.32
CA ALA A 418 4.41 -17.18 -7.73
C ALA A 418 5.17 -16.19 -8.62
N PRO A 419 5.87 -16.64 -9.67
CA PRO A 419 6.48 -15.73 -10.64
C PRO A 419 5.41 -14.90 -11.37
N VAL A 420 5.66 -13.60 -11.47
CA VAL A 420 4.85 -12.69 -12.28
C VAL A 420 5.33 -12.76 -13.74
N THR A 421 4.52 -13.31 -14.64
CA THR A 421 4.84 -13.33 -16.07
C THR A 421 4.56 -11.99 -16.73
N ALA A 422 3.45 -11.34 -16.35
CA ALA A 422 3.14 -9.99 -16.82
C ALA A 422 2.34 -9.23 -15.75
N SER A 423 2.58 -7.93 -15.67
CA SER A 423 1.79 -7.00 -14.88
C SER A 423 1.43 -5.78 -15.72
N PHE A 424 0.17 -5.37 -15.62
CA PHE A 424 -0.37 -4.21 -16.32
C PHE A 424 -0.85 -3.18 -15.31
N VAL A 425 -0.50 -1.92 -15.54
CA VAL A 425 -0.98 -0.76 -14.81
C VAL A 425 -1.53 0.25 -15.80
N ASN A 426 -2.78 0.66 -15.62
CA ASN A 426 -3.45 1.57 -16.55
C ASN A 426 -3.37 1.09 -18.02
N GLY A 427 -3.49 -0.23 -18.24
CA GLY A 427 -3.38 -0.88 -19.54
C GLY A 427 -1.95 -1.01 -20.10
N ARG A 428 -0.95 -0.42 -19.46
CA ARG A 428 0.45 -0.52 -19.88
C ARG A 428 1.14 -1.68 -19.18
N ARG A 429 1.82 -2.54 -19.93
CA ARG A 429 2.65 -3.60 -19.35
C ARG A 429 3.89 -2.98 -18.69
N ILE A 430 4.12 -3.27 -17.40
CA ILE A 430 5.26 -2.79 -16.61
C ILE A 430 6.22 -3.91 -16.22
N VAL A 431 5.73 -5.16 -16.20
CA VAL A 431 6.56 -6.36 -15.96
C VAL A 431 6.36 -7.36 -17.09
N GLU A 432 7.43 -8.01 -17.51
CA GLU A 432 7.44 -9.13 -18.46
C GLU A 432 8.48 -10.16 -18.02
N ASP A 433 8.06 -11.42 -17.93
CA ASP A 433 8.88 -12.56 -17.47
C ASP A 433 9.69 -12.29 -16.17
N GLY A 434 9.03 -11.67 -15.19
CA GLY A 434 9.61 -11.33 -13.89
C GLY A 434 10.59 -10.15 -13.91
N ARG A 435 10.69 -9.40 -15.02
CA ARG A 435 11.56 -8.24 -15.18
C ARG A 435 10.76 -6.96 -15.37
N LEU A 436 11.23 -5.88 -14.79
CA LEU A 436 10.68 -4.55 -15.01
C LEU A 436 11.02 -4.05 -16.42
N LEU A 437 10.00 -3.48 -17.09
CA LEU A 437 10.15 -2.85 -18.40
C LEU A 437 10.39 -1.34 -18.29
N THR A 438 10.18 -0.76 -17.13
CA THR A 438 10.14 0.68 -16.90
C THR A 438 11.45 1.26 -16.38
N VAL A 439 12.25 0.43 -15.71
CA VAL A 439 13.55 0.81 -15.12
C VAL A 439 14.59 -0.29 -15.29
N ASP A 440 15.87 0.08 -15.20
CA ASP A 440 16.99 -0.86 -15.12
C ASP A 440 17.16 -1.32 -13.65
N GLU A 441 16.79 -2.57 -13.35
CA GLU A 441 16.83 -3.14 -11.99
C GLU A 441 18.25 -3.12 -11.40
N ASP A 442 19.28 -3.33 -12.21
CA ASP A 442 20.67 -3.31 -11.76
C ASP A 442 21.10 -1.87 -11.39
N ALA A 443 20.64 -0.87 -12.14
CA ALA A 443 20.87 0.53 -11.82
C ALA A 443 20.16 0.93 -10.52
N VAL A 444 18.91 0.52 -10.34
CA VAL A 444 18.15 0.73 -9.07
C VAL A 444 18.89 0.08 -7.90
N ALA A 445 19.32 -1.18 -8.04
CA ALA A 445 20.05 -1.88 -6.99
C ALA A 445 21.43 -1.26 -6.66
N ARG A 446 22.11 -0.67 -7.64
CA ARG A 446 23.35 0.10 -7.38
C ARG A 446 23.04 1.39 -6.64
N SER A 447 22.09 2.18 -7.11
CA SER A 447 21.68 3.46 -6.50
C SER A 447 21.26 3.28 -5.05
N THR A 448 20.40 2.31 -4.76
CA THR A 448 19.95 2.05 -3.37
C THR A 448 21.10 1.64 -2.45
N ARG A 449 22.07 0.83 -2.93
CA ARG A 449 23.25 0.47 -2.12
C ARG A 449 24.16 1.66 -1.84
N ASP A 450 24.36 2.52 -2.82
CA ASP A 450 25.24 3.68 -2.68
C ASP A 450 24.61 4.70 -1.73
N GLU A 451 23.29 4.95 -1.84
CA GLU A 451 22.59 5.86 -0.93
C GLU A 451 22.47 5.28 0.50
N ALA A 452 22.27 3.97 0.66
CA ALA A 452 22.30 3.35 1.98
C ALA A 452 23.68 3.49 2.67
N ARG A 453 24.77 3.33 1.92
CA ARG A 453 26.13 3.57 2.43
C ARG A 453 26.35 5.04 2.79
N ARG A 454 25.87 5.97 1.96
CA ARG A 454 25.95 7.40 2.21
C ARG A 454 25.20 7.77 3.49
N LEU A 455 23.99 7.26 3.65
CA LEU A 455 23.18 7.46 4.87
C LEU A 455 23.90 6.93 6.11
N ALA A 456 24.46 5.71 6.08
CA ALA A 456 25.21 5.14 7.19
C ALA A 456 26.46 5.98 7.54
N GLN A 457 27.17 6.53 6.55
CA GLN A 457 28.32 7.43 6.79
C GLN A 457 27.92 8.75 7.43
N LEU A 458 26.77 9.32 7.04
CA LEU A 458 26.26 10.55 7.66
C LEU A 458 25.83 10.30 9.11
N THR A 459 25.21 9.16 9.38
CA THR A 459 24.82 8.77 10.75
C THR A 459 26.04 8.56 11.66
N ALA A 460 27.09 7.94 11.16
CA ALA A 460 28.31 7.70 11.96
C ALA A 460 29.13 8.97 12.30
N ARG A 461 28.89 10.10 11.63
CA ARG A 461 29.61 11.37 11.81
C ARG A 461 28.89 12.37 12.71
N GLY A 462 27.65 12.15 13.05
CA GLY A 462 26.79 13.03 13.84
C GLY A 462 26.40 12.44 15.16
#